data_9376f53120633558f55f62b2a4401708
#
_entry.id   9376f53120633558f55f62b2a4401708
#
_cell.length_a   1.000
_cell.length_b   1.000
_cell.length_c   1.000
_cell.angle_alpha   90.00
_cell.angle_beta   90.00
_cell.angle_gamma   90.00
#
_symmetry.space_group_name_H-M   'P 1'
#
loop_
_entity.id
_entity.type
_entity.pdbx_description
1 polymer ?
#
loop_
_entity_poly.entity_id
_entity_poly.type
_entity_poly.pdbx_seq_one_letter_code
_entity_poly.pdbx_strand_id
1 'polypeptide(L)'
;CGNMLEFLEKEQIDQGIIDGIREHFPDAEIHWIARKDMSSFLAMDKRIGKIWAFDKALGLKGLLKIARQLREEHYDYIYDAHSNIRSNILRLKLLPWWSKGPHFTLRSKERWKRFLLFNWGINRFPWPFRGVVSYRKPLLKWGIDRFPDTYDDWYFPENFPEKLNSRIQAHTITLVPSANWIKKRWPVEHWKKLITLLSEYHFLILAGPGDTFCEEIRTEAPERVENLAGKTTLLESCYLIHRSHIVVSADTGFMHAADLFRIPTLALIGPTAFGFPTGPTAEIF
;
A
#
# COMPACT_ATOMS: atom_id res chain seq x y z
N CYS A 1 -1.79 9.93 -27.08
CA CYS A 1 -2.06 8.73 -26.25
C CYS A 1 -0.72 8.13 -25.88
N GLY A 2 -0.40 8.04 -24.63
CA GLY A 2 0.85 7.43 -24.15
C GLY A 2 0.52 6.23 -23.26
N ASN A 3 1.10 5.06 -23.54
CA ASN A 3 0.98 3.90 -22.67
C ASN A 3 2.04 3.99 -21.58
N MET A 4 1.60 4.01 -20.33
CA MET A 4 2.47 4.15 -19.16
C MET A 4 2.43 2.88 -18.30
N LEU A 5 3.61 2.40 -17.89
CA LEU A 5 3.76 1.22 -17.07
C LEU A 5 4.38 1.56 -15.72
N GLU A 6 3.73 1.12 -14.63
CA GLU A 6 4.24 1.24 -13.27
C GLU A 6 4.48 -0.12 -12.62
N PHE A 7 5.58 -0.23 -11.85
CA PHE A 7 5.96 -1.44 -11.13
C PHE A 7 5.76 -1.27 -9.63
N LEU A 8 4.83 -2.04 -9.04
CA LEU A 8 4.65 -2.09 -7.60
C LEU A 8 4.61 -3.52 -7.07
N GLU A 9 5.46 -3.80 -6.10
CA GLU A 9 5.48 -5.12 -5.40
C GLU A 9 4.97 -5.06 -3.95
N LYS A 10 4.82 -3.89 -3.34
CA LYS A 10 4.45 -3.75 -1.91
C LYS A 10 3.58 -2.51 -1.66
N GLU A 11 2.59 -2.72 -0.91
CA GLU A 11 1.84 -2.00 0.15
C GLU A 11 1.66 -0.47 0.08
N GLN A 12 2.30 0.29 -0.79
CA GLN A 12 2.11 1.73 -0.91
C GLN A 12 1.67 2.08 -2.31
N ILE A 13 0.37 2.29 -2.47
CA ILE A 13 -0.19 2.88 -3.68
C ILE A 13 -0.30 4.37 -3.40
N ASP A 14 0.50 5.16 -4.10
CA ASP A 14 0.38 6.61 -4.08
C ASP A 14 -0.57 7.03 -5.19
N GLN A 15 -1.82 7.28 -4.83
CA GLN A 15 -2.84 7.73 -5.78
C GLN A 15 -2.51 9.06 -6.42
N GLY A 16 -1.82 9.94 -5.71
CA GLY A 16 -1.37 11.19 -6.28
C GLY A 16 -0.46 11.03 -7.49
N ILE A 17 0.19 9.87 -7.64
CA ILE A 17 0.94 9.54 -8.86
C ILE A 17 0.00 9.38 -10.05
N ILE A 18 -1.08 8.60 -9.89
CA ILE A 18 -2.07 8.38 -10.95
C ILE A 18 -2.71 9.71 -11.34
N ASP A 19 -3.10 10.51 -10.34
CA ASP A 19 -3.69 11.83 -10.57
C ASP A 19 -2.73 12.77 -11.27
N GLY A 20 -1.48 12.84 -10.82
CA GLY A 20 -0.46 13.66 -11.45
C GLY A 20 -0.16 13.24 -12.89
N ILE A 21 -0.14 11.93 -13.17
CA ILE A 21 -0.01 11.42 -14.53
C ILE A 21 -1.18 11.85 -15.41
N ARG A 22 -2.42 11.69 -14.91
CA ARG A 22 -3.62 12.03 -15.68
C ARG A 22 -3.80 13.53 -15.87
N GLU A 23 -3.41 14.35 -14.89
CA GLU A 23 -3.42 15.81 -15.05
C GLU A 23 -2.44 16.25 -16.16
N HIS A 24 -1.27 15.64 -16.21
CA HIS A 24 -0.23 15.99 -17.18
C HIS A 24 -0.42 15.32 -18.54
N PHE A 25 -0.92 14.08 -18.54
CA PHE A 25 -1.22 13.28 -19.75
C PHE A 25 -2.67 12.76 -19.68
N PRO A 26 -3.68 13.59 -20.04
CA PRO A 26 -5.10 13.23 -19.87
C PRO A 26 -5.51 11.94 -20.61
N ASP A 27 -4.90 11.66 -21.75
CA ASP A 27 -5.20 10.49 -22.58
C ASP A 27 -4.30 9.28 -22.28
N ALA A 28 -3.49 9.33 -21.22
CA ALA A 28 -2.59 8.23 -20.90
C ALA A 28 -3.36 6.99 -20.44
N GLU A 29 -3.07 5.84 -21.03
CA GLU A 29 -3.49 4.56 -20.51
C GLU A 29 -2.46 4.05 -19.49
N ILE A 30 -2.88 3.88 -18.25
CA ILE A 30 -2.00 3.52 -17.14
C ILE A 30 -2.10 2.02 -16.90
N HIS A 31 -0.99 1.31 -17.10
CA HIS A 31 -0.86 -0.10 -16.79
C HIS A 31 -0.05 -0.30 -15.52
N TRP A 32 -0.41 -1.31 -14.74
CA TRP A 32 0.24 -1.58 -13.47
C TRP A 32 0.74 -3.01 -13.36
N ILE A 33 1.99 -3.20 -12.93
CA ILE A 33 2.49 -4.53 -12.59
C ILE A 33 2.47 -4.70 -11.09
N ALA A 34 1.73 -5.68 -10.62
CA ALA A 34 1.63 -6.00 -9.21
C ALA A 34 1.70 -7.49 -8.94
N ARG A 35 1.90 -7.85 -7.69
CA ARG A 35 1.73 -9.22 -7.23
C ARG A 35 0.27 -9.64 -7.42
N LYS A 36 0.07 -10.92 -7.72
CA LYS A 36 -1.26 -11.51 -7.93
C LYS A 36 -2.21 -11.30 -6.73
N ASP A 37 -1.68 -11.39 -5.52
CA ASP A 37 -2.45 -11.18 -4.28
C ASP A 37 -2.87 -9.71 -4.07
N MET A 38 -2.24 -8.76 -4.76
CA MET A 38 -2.58 -7.34 -4.70
C MET A 38 -3.45 -6.88 -5.87
N SER A 39 -3.62 -7.72 -6.90
CA SER A 39 -4.32 -7.31 -8.12
C SER A 39 -5.79 -6.97 -7.89
N SER A 40 -6.48 -7.67 -6.99
CA SER A 40 -7.87 -7.39 -6.63
C SER A 40 -8.05 -6.04 -5.95
N PHE A 41 -7.07 -5.62 -5.16
CA PHE A 41 -7.06 -4.31 -4.53
C PHE A 41 -6.87 -3.20 -5.57
N LEU A 42 -5.90 -3.35 -6.47
CA LEU A 42 -5.67 -2.39 -7.55
C LEU A 42 -6.84 -2.28 -8.53
N ALA A 43 -7.57 -3.37 -8.74
CA ALA A 43 -8.74 -3.38 -9.62
C ALA A 43 -9.91 -2.50 -9.13
N MET A 44 -9.85 -2.03 -7.88
CA MET A 44 -10.81 -1.05 -7.35
C MET A 44 -10.58 0.37 -7.90
N ASP A 45 -9.38 0.65 -8.40
CA ASP A 45 -9.07 1.95 -8.99
C ASP A 45 -9.37 1.92 -10.49
N LYS A 46 -10.46 2.56 -10.91
CA LYS A 46 -10.90 2.62 -12.32
C LYS A 46 -9.97 3.40 -13.23
N ARG A 47 -9.04 4.17 -12.69
CA ARG A 47 -8.04 4.91 -13.46
C ARG A 47 -6.96 4.01 -14.02
N ILE A 48 -6.81 2.80 -13.49
CA ILE A 48 -5.86 1.80 -13.99
C ILE A 48 -6.52 1.03 -15.13
N GLY A 49 -6.01 1.20 -16.34
CA GLY A 49 -6.53 0.52 -17.54
C GLY A 49 -6.23 -0.96 -17.56
N LYS A 50 -5.03 -1.38 -17.09
CA LYS A 50 -4.62 -2.80 -17.11
C LYS A 50 -3.70 -3.16 -15.95
N ILE A 51 -3.98 -4.33 -15.35
CA ILE A 51 -3.16 -4.86 -14.25
C ILE A 51 -2.46 -6.15 -14.71
N TRP A 52 -1.14 -6.13 -14.66
CA TRP A 52 -0.30 -7.29 -14.94
C TRP A 52 0.01 -8.01 -13.63
N ALA A 53 -0.75 -9.08 -13.35
CA ALA A 53 -0.61 -9.84 -12.11
C ALA A 53 0.57 -10.81 -12.18
N PHE A 54 1.60 -10.56 -11.38
CA PHE A 54 2.77 -11.42 -11.27
C PHE A 54 2.60 -12.47 -10.17
N ASP A 55 2.67 -13.74 -10.56
CA ASP A 55 2.67 -14.85 -9.62
C ASP A 55 4.11 -15.20 -9.20
N LYS A 56 4.42 -15.02 -7.91
CA LYS A 56 5.74 -15.33 -7.36
C LYS A 56 6.12 -16.80 -7.46
N ALA A 57 5.13 -17.70 -7.45
CA ALA A 57 5.36 -19.14 -7.54
C ALA A 57 5.99 -19.54 -8.87
N LEU A 58 5.74 -18.77 -9.93
CA LEU A 58 6.31 -19.00 -11.25
C LEU A 58 7.77 -18.53 -11.40
N GLY A 59 8.32 -17.88 -10.38
CA GLY A 59 9.72 -17.46 -10.35
C GLY A 59 10.16 -16.67 -11.59
N LEU A 60 11.37 -16.96 -12.08
CA LEU A 60 11.94 -16.29 -13.25
C LEU A 60 11.16 -16.57 -14.54
N LYS A 61 10.60 -17.78 -14.70
CA LYS A 61 9.82 -18.12 -15.91
C LYS A 61 8.57 -17.26 -16.03
N GLY A 62 7.85 -17.03 -14.93
CA GLY A 62 6.70 -16.12 -14.88
C GLY A 62 7.08 -14.68 -15.22
N LEU A 63 8.21 -14.21 -14.68
CA LEU A 63 8.72 -12.87 -14.95
C LEU A 63 9.07 -12.66 -16.43
N LEU A 64 9.74 -13.63 -17.05
CA LEU A 64 10.09 -13.57 -18.49
C LEU A 64 8.84 -13.65 -19.39
N LYS A 65 7.82 -14.41 -18.98
CA LYS A 65 6.54 -14.46 -19.70
C LYS A 65 5.88 -13.08 -19.69
N ILE A 66 5.77 -12.43 -18.52
CA ILE A 66 5.22 -11.07 -18.40
C ILE A 66 6.07 -10.09 -19.21
N ALA A 67 7.40 -10.14 -19.12
CA ALA A 67 8.28 -9.26 -19.88
C ALA A 67 8.03 -9.33 -21.40
N ARG A 68 7.72 -10.53 -21.92
CA ARG A 68 7.40 -10.71 -23.34
C ARG A 68 6.09 -10.04 -23.72
N GLN A 69 5.06 -10.23 -22.90
CA GLN A 69 3.74 -9.59 -23.08
C GLN A 69 3.83 -8.06 -23.00
N LEU A 70 4.60 -7.54 -22.03
CA LEU A 70 4.80 -6.10 -21.85
C LEU A 70 5.48 -5.44 -23.06
N ARG A 71 6.36 -6.16 -23.77
CA ARG A 71 7.01 -5.64 -24.98
C ARG A 71 6.02 -5.42 -26.12
N GLU A 72 4.96 -6.18 -26.18
CA GLU A 72 3.92 -6.07 -27.22
C GLU A 72 3.05 -4.83 -27.03
N GLU A 73 3.00 -4.26 -25.82
CA GLU A 73 2.22 -3.07 -25.50
C GLU A 73 2.86 -1.73 -25.93
N HIS A 74 4.14 -1.73 -26.31
CA HIS A 74 4.86 -0.53 -26.81
C HIS A 74 4.71 0.71 -25.91
N TYR A 75 5.14 0.61 -24.65
CA TYR A 75 5.07 1.71 -23.68
C TYR A 75 5.90 2.92 -24.09
N ASP A 76 5.34 4.11 -23.90
CA ASP A 76 6.05 5.39 -24.05
C ASP A 76 6.81 5.78 -22.79
N TYR A 77 6.24 5.46 -21.62
CA TYR A 77 6.79 5.77 -20.31
C TYR A 77 6.81 4.54 -19.42
N ILE A 78 7.92 4.34 -18.72
CA ILE A 78 8.05 3.25 -17.73
C ILE A 78 8.59 3.80 -16.42
N TYR A 79 7.83 3.64 -15.35
CA TYR A 79 8.23 4.02 -14.00
C TYR A 79 8.48 2.79 -13.12
N ASP A 80 9.70 2.65 -12.60
CA ASP A 80 10.06 1.63 -11.61
C ASP A 80 10.06 2.22 -10.20
N ALA A 81 8.93 2.10 -9.50
CA ALA A 81 8.78 2.53 -8.12
C ALA A 81 9.51 1.63 -7.12
N HIS A 82 9.91 0.42 -7.54
CA HIS A 82 10.38 -0.62 -6.62
C HIS A 82 11.89 -0.81 -6.60
N SER A 83 12.56 -0.63 -7.74
CA SER A 83 14.02 -0.71 -7.87
C SER A 83 14.62 -1.96 -7.21
N ASN A 84 14.10 -3.14 -7.56
CA ASN A 84 14.58 -4.43 -7.08
C ASN A 84 15.16 -5.29 -8.22
N ILE A 85 15.63 -6.51 -7.88
CA ILE A 85 16.23 -7.43 -8.87
C ILE A 85 15.22 -7.79 -9.97
N ARG A 86 13.94 -8.01 -9.61
CA ARG A 86 12.91 -8.39 -10.59
C ARG A 86 12.58 -7.25 -11.53
N SER A 87 12.38 -6.04 -11.00
CA SER A 87 12.13 -4.86 -11.84
C SER A 87 13.33 -4.52 -12.71
N ASN A 88 14.56 -4.77 -12.25
CA ASN A 88 15.76 -4.63 -13.09
C ASN A 88 15.78 -5.64 -14.25
N ILE A 89 15.37 -6.89 -14.03
CA ILE A 89 15.25 -7.89 -15.11
C ILE A 89 14.20 -7.43 -16.13
N LEU A 90 13.03 -6.97 -15.69
CA LEU A 90 12.01 -6.44 -16.57
C LEU A 90 12.53 -5.24 -17.36
N ARG A 91 13.21 -4.31 -16.71
CA ARG A 91 13.85 -3.16 -17.35
C ARG A 91 14.80 -3.60 -18.46
N LEU A 92 15.70 -4.53 -18.20
CA LEU A 92 16.65 -5.03 -19.22
C LEU A 92 15.95 -5.69 -20.39
N LYS A 93 14.75 -6.23 -20.19
CA LYS A 93 13.96 -6.86 -21.26
C LYS A 93 13.09 -5.88 -22.02
N LEU A 94 12.68 -4.77 -21.40
CA LEU A 94 11.79 -3.77 -22.00
C LEU A 94 12.56 -2.64 -22.68
N LEU A 95 13.77 -2.30 -22.22
CA LEU A 95 14.58 -1.26 -22.80
C LEU A 95 15.47 -1.83 -23.91
N PRO A 96 15.18 -1.53 -25.17
CA PRO A 96 16.06 -1.91 -26.26
C PRO A 96 17.34 -1.06 -26.18
N TRP A 97 18.50 -1.70 -26.38
CA TRP A 97 19.80 -1.01 -26.38
C TRP A 97 20.14 -0.33 -27.70
N TRP A 98 19.33 -0.55 -28.74
CA TRP A 98 19.59 -0.09 -30.13
C TRP A 98 18.55 0.90 -30.67
N SER A 99 17.54 1.29 -29.95
CA SER A 99 16.50 2.21 -30.40
C SER A 99 16.12 3.24 -29.33
N LYS A 100 15.44 4.31 -29.77
CA LYS A 100 14.75 5.20 -28.85
C LYS A 100 13.66 4.40 -28.13
N GLY A 101 13.98 3.88 -26.95
CA GLY A 101 13.05 3.16 -26.11
C GLY A 101 12.13 4.12 -25.33
N PRO A 102 11.27 3.56 -24.47
CA PRO A 102 10.38 4.34 -23.61
C PRO A 102 11.17 5.27 -22.67
N HIS A 103 10.53 6.36 -22.28
CA HIS A 103 11.05 7.24 -21.22
C HIS A 103 11.04 6.48 -19.88
N PHE A 104 12.23 6.12 -19.40
CA PHE A 104 12.38 5.34 -18.19
C PHE A 104 12.79 6.21 -17.01
N THR A 105 12.09 6.02 -15.87
CA THR A 105 12.52 6.57 -14.59
C THR A 105 12.38 5.54 -13.46
N LEU A 106 13.14 5.73 -12.40
CA LEU A 106 13.14 4.82 -11.27
C LEU A 106 13.22 5.59 -9.95
N ARG A 107 12.60 5.04 -8.92
CA ARG A 107 12.72 5.55 -7.55
C ARG A 107 14.08 5.24 -6.96
N SER A 108 14.72 6.24 -6.41
CA SER A 108 15.93 6.05 -5.61
C SER A 108 15.56 5.58 -4.20
N LYS A 109 16.17 4.49 -3.75
CA LYS A 109 16.09 4.02 -2.35
C LYS A 109 17.00 4.80 -1.40
N GLU A 110 17.72 5.77 -1.91
CA GLU A 110 18.68 6.62 -1.17
C GLU A 110 19.59 5.81 -0.21
N ARG A 111 20.11 4.67 -0.71
CA ARG A 111 20.87 3.69 0.08
C ARG A 111 22.07 4.33 0.80
N TRP A 112 22.71 5.32 0.17
CA TRP A 112 23.82 6.04 0.75
C TRP A 112 23.40 6.86 1.97
N LYS A 113 22.30 7.59 1.91
CA LYS A 113 21.77 8.33 3.05
C LYS A 113 21.38 7.40 4.20
N ARG A 114 20.79 6.23 3.88
CA ARG A 114 20.49 5.19 4.87
C ARG A 114 21.74 4.63 5.49
N PHE A 115 22.77 4.36 4.70
CA PHE A 115 24.07 3.88 5.21
C PHE A 115 24.68 4.89 6.18
N LEU A 116 24.70 6.19 5.86
CA LEU A 116 25.19 7.26 6.74
C LEU A 116 24.40 7.30 8.06
N LEU A 117 23.05 7.20 7.97
CA LEU A 117 22.19 7.25 9.14
C LEU A 117 22.42 6.06 10.07
N PHE A 118 22.44 4.83 9.51
CA PHE A 118 22.49 3.62 10.33
C PHE A 118 23.88 3.29 10.87
N ASN A 119 24.93 3.66 10.16
CA ASN A 119 26.30 3.32 10.60
C ASN A 119 26.98 4.48 11.34
N TRP A 120 26.64 5.73 11.03
CA TRP A 120 27.32 6.90 11.58
C TRP A 120 26.37 7.90 12.24
N GLY A 121 25.09 7.64 12.33
CA GLY A 121 24.09 8.53 12.92
C GLY A 121 23.87 9.83 12.13
N ILE A 122 24.41 9.94 10.92
CA ILE A 122 24.34 11.15 10.09
C ILE A 122 23.02 11.14 9.30
N ASN A 123 22.06 11.95 9.74
CA ASN A 123 20.79 12.09 9.04
C ASN A 123 20.88 13.12 7.90
N ARG A 124 20.77 12.66 6.67
CA ARG A 124 20.69 13.49 5.44
C ARG A 124 19.31 13.48 4.79
N PHE A 125 18.30 12.92 5.48
CA PHE A 125 16.92 12.98 5.02
C PHE A 125 16.27 14.31 5.39
N PRO A 126 15.32 14.80 4.56
CA PRO A 126 14.53 15.98 4.94
C PRO A 126 13.67 15.65 6.16
N TRP A 127 13.37 16.67 6.94
CA TRP A 127 12.44 16.56 8.06
C TRP A 127 11.22 17.45 7.83
N PRO A 128 10.00 16.95 8.02
CA PRO A 128 9.63 15.55 8.24
C PRO A 128 9.86 14.70 6.97
N PHE A 129 10.31 13.46 7.16
CA PHE A 129 10.45 12.53 6.04
C PHE A 129 9.09 11.94 5.67
N ARG A 130 8.65 12.21 4.44
CA ARG A 130 7.43 11.61 3.89
C ARG A 130 7.80 10.61 2.79
N GLY A 131 7.49 9.34 3.02
CA GLY A 131 7.77 8.25 2.07
C GLY A 131 7.18 8.50 0.69
N VAL A 132 5.96 9.03 0.64
CA VAL A 132 5.21 9.41 -0.57
C VAL A 132 6.05 10.34 -1.48
N VAL A 133 6.68 11.36 -0.93
CA VAL A 133 7.53 12.29 -1.72
C VAL A 133 8.62 11.55 -2.49
N SER A 134 9.16 10.47 -1.93
CA SER A 134 10.19 9.68 -2.61
C SER A 134 9.69 8.92 -3.83
N TYR A 135 8.38 8.64 -3.89
CA TYR A 135 7.74 8.02 -5.06
C TYR A 135 7.43 9.06 -6.14
N ARG A 136 7.01 10.27 -5.76
CA ARG A 136 6.65 11.36 -6.69
C ARG A 136 7.87 12.01 -7.36
N LYS A 137 8.97 12.15 -6.63
CA LYS A 137 10.19 12.82 -7.10
C LYS A 137 10.72 12.37 -8.47
N PRO A 138 10.75 11.06 -8.83
CA PRO A 138 11.24 10.64 -10.14
C PRO A 138 10.40 11.16 -11.32
N LEU A 139 9.10 11.41 -11.10
CA LEU A 139 8.16 11.84 -12.13
C LEU A 139 8.35 13.30 -12.55
N LEU A 140 9.07 14.09 -11.73
CA LEU A 140 9.50 15.45 -12.11
C LEU A 140 10.32 15.45 -13.41
N LYS A 141 11.00 14.35 -13.75
CA LYS A 141 11.75 14.19 -15.01
C LYS A 141 10.84 14.18 -16.24
N TRP A 142 9.58 13.88 -16.05
CA TRP A 142 8.55 13.85 -17.07
C TRP A 142 7.70 15.12 -17.09
N GLY A 143 8.07 16.13 -16.27
CA GLY A 143 7.32 17.38 -16.12
C GLY A 143 6.13 17.27 -15.17
N ILE A 144 5.93 16.12 -14.52
CA ILE A 144 4.83 15.92 -13.56
C ILE A 144 5.29 16.45 -12.20
N ASP A 145 4.83 17.65 -11.84
CA ASP A 145 5.18 18.35 -10.60
C ASP A 145 3.99 18.54 -9.64
N ARG A 146 2.77 18.28 -10.12
CA ARG A 146 1.54 18.31 -9.34
C ARG A 146 1.05 16.90 -9.08
N PHE A 147 0.63 16.66 -7.87
CA PHE A 147 0.12 15.38 -7.41
C PHE A 147 -1.13 15.63 -6.58
N PRO A 148 -2.27 15.95 -7.24
CA PRO A 148 -3.53 16.10 -6.54
C PRO A 148 -3.87 14.81 -5.84
N ASP A 149 -4.33 14.90 -4.60
CA ASP A 149 -4.77 13.73 -3.85
C ASP A 149 -6.29 13.61 -3.97
N THR A 150 -6.79 13.25 -5.15
CA THR A 150 -8.20 12.96 -5.38
C THR A 150 -8.47 11.49 -5.07
N TYR A 151 -9.22 11.24 -3.99
CA TYR A 151 -9.46 9.88 -3.48
C TYR A 151 -10.79 9.30 -3.95
N ASP A 152 -11.47 9.94 -4.90
CA ASP A 152 -12.86 9.64 -5.25
C ASP A 152 -13.01 8.49 -6.26
N ASP A 153 -11.91 7.94 -6.77
CA ASP A 153 -11.92 6.96 -7.85
C ASP A 153 -11.78 5.49 -7.39
N TRP A 154 -11.88 5.25 -6.09
CA TRP A 154 -11.89 3.91 -5.53
C TRP A 154 -13.31 3.39 -5.34
N TYR A 155 -13.61 2.28 -5.96
CA TYR A 155 -14.95 1.70 -5.92
C TYR A 155 -14.90 0.26 -5.47
N PHE A 156 -15.54 -0.01 -4.34
CA PHE A 156 -15.88 -1.37 -4.00
C PHE A 156 -16.99 -1.85 -4.93
N PRO A 157 -16.98 -3.14 -5.35
CA PRO A 157 -18.06 -3.71 -6.15
C PRO A 157 -19.41 -3.51 -5.47
N GLU A 158 -20.45 -3.12 -6.22
CA GLU A 158 -21.81 -2.88 -5.68
C GLU A 158 -22.37 -4.09 -4.93
N ASN A 159 -22.02 -5.29 -5.39
CA ASN A 159 -22.43 -6.58 -4.78
C ASN A 159 -21.44 -7.06 -3.73
N PHE A 160 -20.71 -6.15 -3.08
CA PHE A 160 -19.80 -6.55 -2.01
C PHE A 160 -20.59 -7.20 -0.88
N PRO A 161 -20.10 -8.30 -0.25
CA PRO A 161 -20.95 -9.18 0.55
C PRO A 161 -21.73 -8.44 1.65
N GLU A 162 -23.06 -8.45 1.58
CA GLU A 162 -23.96 -7.90 2.61
C GLU A 162 -23.62 -8.41 4.02
N LYS A 163 -23.10 -9.66 4.11
CA LYS A 163 -22.62 -10.25 5.35
C LYS A 163 -21.55 -9.44 6.08
N LEU A 164 -20.81 -8.56 5.36
CA LEU A 164 -19.83 -7.69 5.97
C LEU A 164 -20.45 -6.43 6.57
N ASN A 165 -21.56 -5.97 6.00
CA ASN A 165 -22.28 -4.80 6.52
C ASN A 165 -22.84 -5.07 7.92
N SER A 166 -23.31 -6.28 8.20
CA SER A 166 -23.82 -6.67 9.52
C SER A 166 -22.76 -6.67 10.63
N ARG A 167 -21.48 -6.70 10.27
CA ARG A 167 -20.35 -6.64 11.20
C ARG A 167 -19.99 -5.22 11.61
N ILE A 168 -20.45 -4.23 10.85
CA ILE A 168 -20.13 -2.82 11.06
C ILE A 168 -21.29 -2.20 11.83
N GLN A 169 -21.02 -1.80 13.04
CA GLN A 169 -21.95 -1.08 13.90
C GLN A 169 -21.59 0.40 13.93
N ALA A 170 -22.50 1.25 14.42
CA ALA A 170 -22.18 2.62 14.73
C ALA A 170 -20.97 2.64 15.70
N HIS A 171 -19.95 3.46 15.40
CA HIS A 171 -18.74 3.58 16.21
C HIS A 171 -17.85 2.31 16.23
N THR A 172 -17.80 1.58 15.11
CA THR A 172 -16.84 0.47 14.98
C THR A 172 -15.40 0.99 14.84
N ILE A 173 -14.51 0.50 15.69
CA ILE A 173 -13.05 0.70 15.61
C ILE A 173 -12.41 -0.55 15.05
N THR A 174 -11.63 -0.41 13.99
CA THR A 174 -10.85 -1.54 13.47
C THR A 174 -9.45 -1.53 14.08
N LEU A 175 -9.08 -2.66 14.67
CA LEU A 175 -7.76 -2.91 15.24
C LEU A 175 -6.93 -3.77 14.26
N VAL A 176 -5.71 -3.32 13.96
CA VAL A 176 -4.75 -4.07 13.15
C VAL A 176 -3.49 -4.31 13.98
N PRO A 177 -3.50 -5.32 14.87
CA PRO A 177 -2.42 -5.54 15.84
C PRO A 177 -1.21 -6.25 15.26
N SER A 178 -1.36 -6.86 14.07
CA SER A 178 -0.31 -7.67 13.46
C SER A 178 0.68 -6.83 12.66
N ALA A 179 1.93 -7.27 12.66
CA ALA A 179 2.98 -6.82 11.77
C ALA A 179 3.96 -7.96 11.50
N ASN A 180 4.64 -7.96 10.35
CA ASN A 180 5.62 -8.98 9.98
C ASN A 180 6.77 -9.11 11.00
N TRP A 181 7.15 -8.01 11.63
CA TRP A 181 8.19 -7.99 12.65
C TRP A 181 7.57 -7.82 14.02
N ILE A 182 7.85 -8.76 14.92
CA ILE A 182 7.33 -8.75 16.30
C ILE A 182 7.59 -7.40 17.00
N LYS A 183 8.75 -6.81 16.78
CA LYS A 183 9.11 -5.49 17.36
C LYS A 183 8.23 -4.33 16.89
N LYS A 184 7.43 -4.51 15.84
CA LYS A 184 6.44 -3.53 15.38
C LYS A 184 5.05 -3.76 15.98
N ARG A 185 4.86 -4.86 16.68
CA ARG A 185 3.58 -5.20 17.32
C ARG A 185 3.49 -4.54 18.68
N TRP A 186 2.37 -3.90 18.95
CA TRP A 186 2.07 -3.42 20.27
C TRP A 186 1.75 -4.62 21.18
N PRO A 187 2.17 -4.63 22.47
CA PRO A 187 1.88 -5.72 23.38
C PRO A 187 0.38 -6.01 23.52
N VAL A 188 0.00 -7.28 23.65
CA VAL A 188 -1.40 -7.72 23.77
C VAL A 188 -2.13 -7.00 24.90
N GLU A 189 -1.47 -6.85 26.05
CA GLU A 189 -2.06 -6.17 27.23
C GLU A 189 -2.43 -4.71 26.97
N HIS A 190 -1.71 -4.03 26.07
CA HIS A 190 -2.06 -2.67 25.70
C HIS A 190 -3.30 -2.61 24.81
N TRP A 191 -3.49 -3.59 23.92
CA TRP A 191 -4.71 -3.71 23.14
C TRP A 191 -5.91 -4.01 24.02
N LYS A 192 -5.77 -4.90 24.99
CA LYS A 192 -6.80 -5.19 25.99
C LYS A 192 -7.18 -3.94 26.77
N LYS A 193 -6.17 -3.21 27.26
CA LYS A 193 -6.41 -1.95 27.98
C LYS A 193 -7.13 -0.90 27.11
N LEU A 194 -6.79 -0.80 25.84
CA LEU A 194 -7.48 0.10 24.89
C LEU A 194 -8.97 -0.27 24.80
N ILE A 195 -9.28 -1.56 24.64
CA ILE A 195 -10.65 -2.08 24.57
C ILE A 195 -11.43 -1.77 25.84
N THR A 196 -10.80 -1.95 27.01
CA THR A 196 -11.41 -1.63 28.32
C THR A 196 -11.71 -0.13 28.43
N LEU A 197 -10.78 0.74 28.03
CA LEU A 197 -10.94 2.20 28.11
C LEU A 197 -12.03 2.74 27.17
N LEU A 198 -12.27 2.07 26.05
CA LEU A 198 -13.25 2.46 25.03
C LEU A 198 -14.47 1.52 25.08
N SER A 199 -15.13 1.44 26.22
CA SER A 199 -16.22 0.51 26.51
C SER A 199 -17.47 0.69 25.64
N GLU A 200 -17.66 1.84 25.05
CA GLU A 200 -18.82 2.21 24.20
C GLU A 200 -18.65 1.79 22.73
N TYR A 201 -17.45 1.30 22.35
CA TYR A 201 -17.14 0.99 20.97
C TYR A 201 -17.19 -0.51 20.70
N HIS A 202 -17.52 -0.85 19.46
CA HIS A 202 -17.32 -2.18 18.89
C HIS A 202 -15.98 -2.28 18.18
N PHE A 203 -15.36 -3.44 18.23
CA PHE A 203 -14.04 -3.64 17.68
C PHE A 203 -14.03 -4.79 16.66
N LEU A 204 -13.38 -4.56 15.52
CA LEU A 204 -13.04 -5.59 14.56
C LEU A 204 -11.52 -5.78 14.57
N ILE A 205 -11.03 -7.00 14.73
CA ILE A 205 -9.61 -7.31 14.61
C ILE A 205 -9.32 -7.86 13.22
N LEU A 206 -8.45 -7.19 12.47
CA LEU A 206 -7.98 -7.64 11.17
C LEU A 206 -6.50 -8.04 11.25
N ALA A 207 -6.21 -9.28 10.86
CA ALA A 207 -4.86 -9.82 10.86
C ALA A 207 -4.75 -11.03 9.93
N GLY A 208 -3.55 -11.54 9.74
CA GLY A 208 -3.29 -12.74 8.96
C GLY A 208 -3.72 -14.03 9.68
N PRO A 209 -3.84 -15.15 8.95
CA PRO A 209 -4.29 -16.43 9.53
C PRO A 209 -3.32 -17.03 10.57
N GLY A 210 -2.05 -16.59 10.57
CA GLY A 210 -1.04 -17.02 11.55
C GLY A 210 -0.99 -16.19 12.84
N ASP A 211 -1.81 -15.14 12.96
CA ASP A 211 -1.77 -14.20 14.08
C ASP A 211 -2.70 -14.65 15.22
N THR A 212 -2.43 -15.80 15.80
CA THR A 212 -3.27 -16.45 16.84
C THR A 212 -3.44 -15.62 18.12
N PHE A 213 -2.50 -14.72 18.43
CA PHE A 213 -2.58 -13.81 19.56
C PHE A 213 -3.78 -12.84 19.49
N CYS A 214 -4.38 -12.66 18.31
CA CYS A 214 -5.60 -11.87 18.15
C CYS A 214 -6.78 -12.43 18.91
N GLU A 215 -6.83 -13.74 19.14
CA GLU A 215 -7.87 -14.37 19.94
C GLU A 215 -7.72 -14.00 21.43
N GLU A 216 -6.50 -13.88 21.92
CA GLU A 216 -6.23 -13.41 23.26
C GLU A 216 -6.71 -11.96 23.48
N ILE A 217 -6.54 -11.10 22.47
CA ILE A 217 -7.07 -9.72 22.52
C ILE A 217 -8.61 -9.75 22.61
N ARG A 218 -9.28 -10.62 21.84
CA ARG A 218 -10.74 -10.75 21.82
C ARG A 218 -11.30 -11.13 23.19
N THR A 219 -10.58 -11.94 23.97
CA THR A 219 -11.07 -12.40 25.28
C THR A 219 -11.31 -11.29 26.29
N GLU A 220 -10.81 -10.07 26.06
CA GLU A 220 -11.03 -8.93 26.96
C GLU A 220 -12.50 -8.48 26.99
N ALA A 221 -13.18 -8.50 25.83
CA ALA A 221 -14.60 -8.14 25.73
C ALA A 221 -15.24 -8.92 24.56
N PRO A 222 -15.52 -10.22 24.74
CA PRO A 222 -15.97 -11.11 23.65
C PRO A 222 -17.28 -10.66 22.98
N GLU A 223 -18.11 -9.93 23.68
CA GLU A 223 -19.39 -9.39 23.22
C GLU A 223 -19.24 -8.16 22.31
N ARG A 224 -18.10 -7.46 22.36
CA ARG A 224 -17.83 -6.22 21.63
C ARG A 224 -16.66 -6.34 20.65
N VAL A 225 -15.89 -7.41 20.72
CA VAL A 225 -14.70 -7.62 19.91
C VAL A 225 -14.91 -8.82 18.98
N GLU A 226 -14.92 -8.58 17.71
CA GLU A 226 -14.94 -9.65 16.70
C GLU A 226 -13.54 -9.88 16.14
N ASN A 227 -13.02 -11.10 16.28
CA ASN A 227 -11.74 -11.49 15.71
C ASN A 227 -11.92 -12.05 14.30
N LEU A 228 -11.46 -11.31 13.29
CA LEU A 228 -11.48 -11.65 11.88
C LEU A 228 -10.11 -12.07 11.32
N ALA A 229 -9.12 -12.32 12.18
CA ALA A 229 -7.80 -12.77 11.77
C ALA A 229 -7.90 -14.03 10.89
N GLY A 230 -7.40 -13.94 9.65
CA GLY A 230 -7.44 -15.02 8.66
C GLY A 230 -8.84 -15.39 8.13
N LYS A 231 -9.90 -14.66 8.51
CA LYS A 231 -11.29 -14.94 8.09
C LYS A 231 -11.80 -14.04 6.97
N THR A 232 -10.98 -13.08 6.54
CA THR A 232 -11.29 -12.13 5.48
C THR A 232 -10.21 -12.16 4.40
N THR A 233 -10.62 -11.97 3.17
CA THR A 233 -9.70 -11.65 2.06
C THR A 233 -9.13 -10.25 2.24
N LEU A 234 -8.09 -9.92 1.48
CA LEU A 234 -7.52 -8.56 1.46
C LEU A 234 -8.60 -7.51 1.14
N LEU A 235 -9.43 -7.79 0.13
CA LEU A 235 -10.46 -6.86 -0.31
C LEU A 235 -11.57 -6.68 0.73
N GLU A 236 -12.01 -7.77 1.38
CA GLU A 236 -12.96 -7.71 2.49
C GLU A 236 -12.41 -6.93 3.68
N SER A 237 -11.13 -7.12 4.02
CA SER A 237 -10.46 -6.34 5.06
C SER A 237 -10.42 -4.86 4.71
N CYS A 238 -10.08 -4.51 3.48
CA CYS A 238 -10.10 -3.13 3.00
C CYS A 238 -11.50 -2.51 3.05
N TYR A 239 -12.53 -3.28 2.73
CA TYR A 239 -13.92 -2.82 2.85
C TYR A 239 -14.30 -2.52 4.30
N LEU A 240 -13.96 -3.41 5.23
CA LEU A 240 -14.21 -3.18 6.66
C LEU A 240 -13.46 -1.94 7.17
N ILE A 241 -12.23 -1.72 6.74
CA ILE A 241 -11.46 -0.52 7.04
C ILE A 241 -12.18 0.73 6.50
N HIS A 242 -12.61 0.70 5.25
CA HIS A 242 -13.33 1.83 4.62
C HIS A 242 -14.63 2.20 5.35
N ARG A 243 -15.28 1.23 5.98
CA ARG A 243 -16.52 1.41 6.74
C ARG A 243 -16.31 1.68 8.24
N SER A 244 -15.07 1.64 8.71
CA SER A 244 -14.74 1.87 10.11
C SER A 244 -14.82 3.35 10.48
N HIS A 245 -15.13 3.62 11.73
CA HIS A 245 -15.09 4.98 12.28
C HIS A 245 -13.65 5.45 12.49
N ILE A 246 -12.82 4.58 13.06
CA ILE A 246 -11.39 4.81 13.29
C ILE A 246 -10.65 3.50 13.07
N VAL A 247 -9.39 3.60 12.64
CA VAL A 247 -8.47 2.46 12.56
C VAL A 247 -7.30 2.69 13.53
N VAL A 248 -7.03 1.70 14.37
CA VAL A 248 -5.80 1.66 15.19
C VAL A 248 -4.91 0.56 14.63
N SER A 249 -3.78 0.91 14.06
CA SER A 249 -2.96 -0.02 13.29
C SER A 249 -1.48 0.03 13.67
N ALA A 250 -0.87 -1.14 13.78
CA ALA A 250 0.58 -1.26 13.68
C ALA A 250 1.05 -0.81 12.29
N ASP A 251 2.36 -0.58 12.12
CA ASP A 251 2.99 -0.21 10.84
C ASP A 251 2.88 -1.36 9.81
N THR A 252 1.76 -1.39 9.07
CA THR A 252 1.38 -2.43 8.10
C THR A 252 0.69 -1.85 6.87
N GLY A 253 0.40 -2.71 5.88
CA GLY A 253 -0.35 -2.34 4.68
C GLY A 253 -1.76 -1.83 4.95
N PHE A 254 -2.43 -2.34 5.98
CA PHE A 254 -3.78 -1.87 6.34
C PHE A 254 -3.80 -0.44 6.89
N MET A 255 -2.72 0.02 7.53
CA MET A 255 -2.55 1.42 7.89
C MET A 255 -2.58 2.31 6.63
N HIS A 256 -1.88 1.89 5.58
CA HIS A 256 -1.88 2.62 4.31
C HIS A 256 -3.23 2.54 3.57
N ALA A 257 -3.95 1.42 3.70
CA ALA A 257 -5.29 1.32 3.15
C ALA A 257 -6.26 2.28 3.86
N ALA A 258 -6.17 2.41 5.17
CA ALA A 258 -6.97 3.36 5.94
C ALA A 258 -6.67 4.82 5.55
N ASP A 259 -5.39 5.15 5.38
CA ASP A 259 -4.95 6.46 4.88
C ASP A 259 -5.50 6.74 3.47
N LEU A 260 -5.45 5.74 2.59
CA LEU A 260 -6.01 5.80 1.24
C LEU A 260 -7.50 6.12 1.23
N PHE A 261 -8.26 5.52 2.14
CA PHE A 261 -9.70 5.73 2.29
C PHE A 261 -10.05 6.96 3.15
N ARG A 262 -9.06 7.73 3.59
CA ARG A 262 -9.22 8.88 4.50
C ARG A 262 -9.95 8.54 5.80
N ILE A 263 -9.79 7.33 6.27
CA ILE A 263 -10.33 6.93 7.56
C ILE A 263 -9.38 7.43 8.66
N PRO A 264 -9.88 8.10 9.69
CA PRO A 264 -9.07 8.52 10.83
C PRO A 264 -8.25 7.35 11.36
N THR A 265 -6.93 7.50 11.41
CA THR A 265 -6.03 6.38 11.70
C THR A 265 -5.01 6.74 12.76
N LEU A 266 -5.01 5.97 13.85
CA LEU A 266 -3.93 5.99 14.83
C LEU A 266 -2.87 4.95 14.45
N ALA A 267 -1.73 5.43 13.95
CA ALA A 267 -0.62 4.58 13.57
C ALA A 267 0.33 4.33 14.75
N LEU A 268 0.47 3.08 15.15
CA LEU A 268 1.40 2.65 16.21
C LEU A 268 2.75 2.32 15.57
N ILE A 269 3.64 3.31 15.52
CA ILE A 269 4.96 3.18 14.93
C ILE A 269 5.94 2.67 15.97
N GLY A 270 6.42 1.44 15.79
CA GLY A 270 7.44 0.83 16.63
C GLY A 270 8.87 1.32 16.31
N PRO A 271 9.90 0.51 16.57
CA PRO A 271 11.31 0.85 16.37
C PRO A 271 11.70 0.88 14.89
N THR A 272 10.82 1.41 14.05
CA THR A 272 11.17 1.77 12.69
C THR A 272 12.11 2.95 12.78
N ALA A 273 13.25 2.87 12.12
CA ALA A 273 14.28 3.84 12.24
C ALA A 273 13.75 5.26 12.05
N PHE A 274 14.17 6.14 12.93
CA PHE A 274 13.98 7.57 12.84
C PHE A 274 14.13 8.06 11.39
N GLY A 275 13.11 8.73 10.88
CA GLY A 275 13.08 9.26 9.52
C GLY A 275 12.52 8.30 8.46
N PHE A 276 12.00 7.13 8.82
CA PHE A 276 11.36 6.20 7.89
C PHE A 276 9.89 5.83 8.17
N PRO A 277 9.19 6.46 9.11
CA PRO A 277 7.76 6.20 9.16
C PRO A 277 7.15 6.70 7.85
N THR A 278 6.66 5.77 7.07
CA THR A 278 5.67 6.06 6.06
C THR A 278 4.35 6.06 6.81
N GLY A 279 4.15 7.06 7.63
CA GLY A 279 2.91 7.24 8.35
C GLY A 279 1.80 7.68 7.40
N PRO A 280 0.56 7.64 7.85
CA PRO A 280 -0.58 8.18 7.12
C PRO A 280 -0.30 9.61 6.67
N THR A 281 -0.81 9.98 5.51
CA THR A 281 -0.72 11.35 4.98
C THR A 281 -1.88 12.21 5.49
N ALA A 282 -3.00 11.57 5.89
CA ALA A 282 -4.07 12.22 6.60
C ALA A 282 -3.61 12.70 7.99
N GLU A 283 -4.23 13.73 8.52
CA GLU A 283 -3.86 14.32 9.81
C GLU A 283 -3.84 13.25 10.90
N ILE A 284 -2.67 13.10 11.51
CA ILE A 284 -2.46 12.21 12.64
C ILE A 284 -2.75 13.04 13.89
N PHE A 285 -3.74 12.64 14.64
CA PHE A 285 -3.97 13.15 15.98
C PHE A 285 -3.16 12.37 17.00
#